data_8a8a492ecf1ee8bcc13adb9f9566438d
#
_entry.id   8a8a492ecf1ee8bcc13adb9f9566438d
#
_cell.length_a   1.000
_cell.length_b   1.000
_cell.length_c   1.000
_cell.angle_alpha   90.00
_cell.angle_beta   90.00
_cell.angle_gamma   90.00
#
_symmetry.space_group_name_H-M   'P 1'
#
loop_
_entity.id
_entity.type
_entity.pdbx_description
1 polymer ?
#
loop_
_entity_poly.entity_id
_entity_poly.type
_entity_poly.pdbx_seq_one_letter_code
_entity_poly.pdbx_strand_id
1 'polypeptide(L)'
;YRPDILEKAMESGYVDYVAMDIKTSLDEYPVVAGIKNLDVSRIERSVELLKSGAVDYEFRTTVVEPLHHKENFEKIGELLKGCRRYYLQSFVDSGNIIGKNCFPPSQEQLKNYLKTVSNYIESVSIRDR
;
A
#
# COMPACT_ATOMS: atom_id res chain seq x y z
N TYR A 1 -11.33 -1.20 0.93
CA TYR A 1 -11.51 -2.17 -0.14
C TYR A 1 -12.58 -3.19 0.22
N ARG A 2 -13.29 -3.63 -0.77
CA ARG A 2 -14.36 -4.63 -0.59
C ARG A 2 -13.97 -5.93 -1.30
N PRO A 3 -13.51 -6.94 -0.53
CA PRO A 3 -13.04 -8.19 -1.11
C PRO A 3 -14.08 -8.93 -1.95
N ASP A 4 -15.35 -8.85 -1.56
CA ASP A 4 -16.45 -9.49 -2.30
C ASP A 4 -16.62 -8.91 -3.70
N ILE A 5 -16.52 -7.58 -3.83
CA ILE A 5 -16.58 -6.90 -5.13
C ILE A 5 -15.33 -7.19 -5.94
N LEU A 6 -14.16 -7.18 -5.30
CA LEU A 6 -12.90 -7.50 -5.96
C LEU A 6 -12.94 -8.91 -6.52
N GLU A 7 -13.39 -9.89 -5.73
CA GLU A 7 -13.48 -11.27 -6.16
C GLU A 7 -14.39 -11.44 -7.37
N LYS A 8 -15.55 -10.78 -7.35
CA LYS A 8 -16.48 -10.80 -8.49
C LYS A 8 -15.87 -10.17 -9.74
N ALA A 9 -15.17 -9.06 -9.58
CA ALA A 9 -14.50 -8.39 -10.70
C ALA A 9 -13.43 -9.30 -11.31
N MET A 10 -12.65 -9.99 -10.47
CA MET A 10 -11.62 -10.92 -10.92
C MET A 10 -12.22 -12.12 -11.66
N GLU A 11 -13.34 -12.64 -11.18
CA GLU A 11 -14.04 -13.79 -11.80
C GLU A 11 -14.74 -13.43 -13.10
N SER A 12 -15.10 -12.16 -13.29
CA SER A 12 -15.86 -11.71 -14.47
C SER A 12 -15.10 -11.83 -15.78
N GLY A 13 -13.76 -11.86 -15.73
CA GLY A 13 -12.91 -11.85 -16.92
C GLY A 13 -12.76 -10.49 -17.58
N TYR A 14 -13.38 -9.44 -17.03
CA TYR A 14 -13.27 -8.06 -17.56
C TYR A 14 -12.12 -7.28 -16.91
N VAL A 15 -11.53 -7.83 -15.85
CA VAL A 15 -10.43 -7.19 -15.14
C VAL A 15 -9.15 -7.95 -15.39
N ASP A 16 -8.18 -7.31 -16.02
CA ASP A 16 -6.87 -7.90 -16.33
C ASP A 16 -5.79 -7.50 -15.35
N TYR A 17 -5.96 -6.38 -14.67
CA TYR A 17 -4.94 -5.80 -13.80
C TYR A 17 -5.58 -4.99 -12.68
N VAL A 18 -5.05 -5.17 -11.46
CA VAL A 18 -5.55 -4.44 -10.28
C VAL A 18 -4.39 -3.72 -9.60
N ALA A 19 -4.57 -2.42 -9.35
CA ALA A 19 -3.64 -1.65 -8.52
C ALA A 19 -4.32 -1.35 -7.19
N MET A 20 -3.72 -1.79 -6.10
CA MET A 20 -4.27 -1.60 -4.77
C MET A 20 -3.35 -0.73 -3.92
N ASP A 21 -3.91 0.34 -3.35
CA ASP A 21 -3.20 1.20 -2.42
C ASP A 21 -3.15 0.57 -1.03
N ILE A 22 -1.96 0.47 -0.47
CA ILE A 22 -1.75 0.10 0.92
C ILE A 22 -1.35 1.36 1.66
N LYS A 23 -2.23 1.87 2.50
CA LYS A 23 -2.01 3.18 3.13
C LYS A 23 -0.97 3.14 4.24
N THR A 24 -0.95 2.07 5.03
CA THR A 24 0.01 1.86 6.10
C THR A 24 -0.09 0.42 6.61
N SER A 25 0.59 0.10 7.72
CA SER A 25 0.43 -1.19 8.39
C SER A 25 -0.99 -1.35 8.94
N LEU A 26 -1.45 -2.59 9.08
CA LEU A 26 -2.84 -2.86 9.49
C LEU A 26 -3.20 -2.29 10.86
N ASP A 27 -2.27 -2.27 11.79
CA ASP A 27 -2.48 -1.75 13.13
C ASP A 27 -2.76 -0.24 13.17
N GLU A 28 -2.20 0.52 12.22
CA GLU A 28 -2.39 1.96 12.12
C GLU A 28 -3.37 2.38 11.03
N TYR A 29 -3.91 1.43 10.29
CA TYR A 29 -4.78 1.71 9.16
C TYR A 29 -5.98 2.58 9.50
N PRO A 30 -6.71 2.31 10.60
CA PRO A 30 -7.85 3.17 10.97
C PRO A 30 -7.47 4.61 11.20
N VAL A 31 -6.31 4.86 11.78
CA VAL A 31 -5.81 6.22 12.06
C VAL A 31 -5.48 6.96 10.77
N VAL A 32 -4.70 6.33 9.89
CA VAL A 32 -4.25 6.95 8.63
C VAL A 32 -5.41 7.13 7.66
N ALA A 33 -6.32 6.19 7.59
CA ALA A 33 -7.49 6.28 6.73
C ALA A 33 -8.58 7.19 7.29
N GLY A 34 -8.47 7.60 8.57
CA GLY A 34 -9.46 8.48 9.21
C GLY A 34 -10.78 7.80 9.53
N ILE A 35 -10.80 6.48 9.60
CA ILE A 35 -11.99 5.67 9.86
C ILE A 35 -11.77 4.87 11.14
N LYS A 36 -12.42 5.25 12.22
CA LYS A 36 -12.20 4.65 13.55
C LYS A 36 -12.52 3.16 13.64
N ASN A 37 -13.55 2.73 12.93
CA ASN A 37 -14.03 1.34 12.98
C ASN A 37 -13.75 0.59 11.69
N LEU A 38 -12.64 0.91 11.03
CA LEU A 38 -12.26 0.22 9.80
C LEU A 38 -12.00 -1.26 10.08
N ASP A 39 -12.65 -2.12 9.31
CA ASP A 39 -12.42 -3.55 9.37
C ASP A 39 -11.17 -3.89 8.54
N VAL A 40 -10.03 -4.00 9.22
CA VAL A 40 -8.76 -4.27 8.56
C VAL A 40 -8.69 -5.68 7.96
N SER A 41 -9.57 -6.60 8.38
CA SER A 41 -9.62 -7.93 7.78
C SER A 41 -10.01 -7.87 6.31
N ARG A 42 -10.75 -6.86 5.88
CA ARG A 42 -11.07 -6.65 4.47
C ARG A 42 -9.85 -6.30 3.64
N ILE A 43 -8.95 -5.51 4.21
CA ILE A 43 -7.68 -5.16 3.56
C ILE A 43 -6.84 -6.42 3.40
N GLU A 44 -6.70 -7.18 4.48
CA GLU A 44 -5.94 -8.42 4.50
C GLU A 44 -6.48 -9.44 3.50
N ARG A 45 -7.80 -9.61 3.44
CA ARG A 45 -8.43 -10.51 2.48
C ARG A 45 -8.22 -10.06 1.03
N SER A 46 -8.33 -8.76 0.76
CA SER A 46 -8.07 -8.23 -0.58
C SER A 46 -6.63 -8.47 -1.01
N VAL A 47 -5.67 -8.32 -0.10
CA VAL A 47 -4.26 -8.64 -0.35
C VAL A 47 -4.11 -10.11 -0.71
N GLU A 48 -4.72 -11.02 0.05
CA GLU A 48 -4.64 -12.45 -0.20
C GLU A 48 -5.28 -12.84 -1.54
N LEU A 49 -6.41 -12.22 -1.88
CA LEU A 49 -7.06 -12.46 -3.17
C LEU A 49 -6.14 -12.09 -4.34
N LEU A 50 -5.47 -10.95 -4.27
CA LEU A 50 -4.55 -10.52 -5.32
C LEU A 50 -3.33 -11.42 -5.37
N LYS A 51 -2.76 -11.78 -4.22
CA LYS A 51 -1.60 -12.68 -4.15
C LYS A 51 -1.91 -14.07 -4.70
N SER A 52 -3.16 -14.46 -4.79
CA SER A 52 -3.54 -15.76 -5.39
C SER A 52 -3.16 -15.86 -6.86
N GLY A 53 -2.95 -14.73 -7.53
CA GLY A 53 -2.50 -14.71 -8.92
C GLY A 53 -3.59 -14.88 -9.97
N ALA A 54 -4.86 -14.78 -9.59
CA ALA A 54 -5.98 -14.89 -10.54
C ALA A 54 -5.98 -13.78 -11.59
N VAL A 55 -5.49 -12.58 -11.23
CA VAL A 55 -5.26 -11.48 -12.16
C VAL A 55 -3.87 -10.90 -11.87
N ASP A 56 -3.32 -10.17 -12.81
CA ASP A 56 -2.07 -9.46 -12.57
C ASP A 56 -2.34 -8.23 -11.70
N TYR A 57 -1.37 -7.83 -10.90
CA TYR A 57 -1.61 -6.80 -9.90
C TYR A 57 -0.32 -6.08 -9.47
N GLU A 58 -0.53 -4.96 -8.81
CA GLU A 58 0.52 -4.27 -8.06
C GLU A 58 -0.07 -3.74 -6.76
N PHE A 59 0.78 -3.64 -5.73
CA PHE A 59 0.50 -2.87 -4.53
C PHE A 59 1.31 -1.58 -4.58
N ARG A 60 0.82 -0.53 -3.95
CA ARG A 60 1.55 0.73 -3.89
C ARG A 60 1.20 1.48 -2.61
N THR A 61 2.14 2.25 -2.11
CA THR A 61 1.95 3.12 -0.96
C THR A 61 2.46 4.51 -1.30
N THR A 62 1.62 5.51 -1.09
CA THR A 62 2.05 6.91 -1.15
C THR A 62 2.62 7.26 0.22
N VAL A 63 3.91 7.57 0.25
CA VAL A 63 4.63 7.88 1.48
C VAL A 63 4.43 9.33 1.86
N VAL A 64 3.94 9.57 3.07
CA VAL A 64 3.62 10.90 3.59
C VAL A 64 4.27 11.05 4.96
N GLU A 65 5.05 12.12 5.15
CA GLU A 65 5.60 12.43 6.44
C GLU A 65 4.70 13.45 7.17
N PRO A 66 4.53 13.36 8.46
CA PRO A 66 5.15 12.41 9.42
C PRO A 66 4.31 11.16 9.68
N LEU A 67 3.36 10.80 8.82
CA LEU A 67 2.43 9.69 9.05
C LEU A 67 3.11 8.31 8.98
N HIS A 68 4.17 8.17 8.18
CA HIS A 68 4.84 6.90 7.98
C HIS A 68 6.15 6.81 8.75
N HIS A 69 6.44 5.62 9.27
CA HIS A 69 7.65 5.31 10.02
C HIS A 69 8.22 3.98 9.52
N LYS A 70 9.47 3.71 9.84
CA LYS A 70 10.15 2.48 9.45
C LYS A 70 9.37 1.23 9.88
N GLU A 71 8.82 1.22 11.08
CA GLU A 71 8.07 0.09 11.62
C GLU A 71 6.84 -0.23 10.77
N ASN A 72 6.19 0.80 10.19
CA ASN A 72 5.06 0.58 9.29
C ASN A 72 5.50 -0.22 8.07
N PHE A 73 6.66 0.09 7.52
CA PHE A 73 7.16 -0.59 6.32
C PHE A 73 7.66 -2.00 6.61
N GLU A 74 8.14 -2.27 7.81
CA GLU A 74 8.46 -3.63 8.22
C GLU A 74 7.18 -4.50 8.24
N LYS A 75 6.11 -3.98 8.80
CA LYS A 75 4.82 -4.69 8.87
C LYS A 75 4.15 -4.80 7.51
N ILE A 76 4.24 -3.76 6.67
CA ILE A 76 3.75 -3.81 5.30
C ILE A 76 4.52 -4.89 4.52
N GLY A 77 5.84 -4.94 4.68
CA GLY A 77 6.66 -5.96 4.05
C GLY A 77 6.22 -7.37 4.42
N GLU A 78 5.92 -7.62 5.70
CA GLU A 78 5.41 -8.91 6.14
C GLU A 78 4.05 -9.23 5.52
N LEU A 79 3.15 -8.25 5.47
CA LEU A 79 1.82 -8.42 4.88
C LEU A 79 1.90 -8.76 3.39
N LEU A 80 2.76 -8.07 2.66
CA LEU A 80 2.88 -8.18 1.21
C LEU A 80 3.94 -9.18 0.76
N LYS A 81 4.57 -9.90 1.67
CA LYS A 81 5.63 -10.86 1.36
C LYS A 81 5.19 -11.82 0.26
N GLY A 82 6.01 -11.95 -0.77
CA GLY A 82 5.71 -12.82 -1.91
C GLY A 82 4.86 -12.18 -2.99
N CYS A 83 4.50 -10.91 -2.86
CA CYS A 83 3.75 -10.23 -3.90
C CYS A 83 4.62 -9.99 -5.15
N ARG A 84 3.97 -9.80 -6.30
CA ARG A 84 4.67 -9.60 -7.58
C ARG A 84 5.30 -8.24 -7.73
N ARG A 85 4.60 -7.19 -7.31
CA ARG A 85 5.06 -5.80 -7.49
C ARG A 85 4.59 -4.94 -6.34
N TYR A 86 5.49 -4.13 -5.84
CA TYR A 86 5.17 -3.12 -4.84
C TYR A 86 5.90 -1.83 -5.17
N TYR A 87 5.18 -0.71 -5.17
CA TYR A 87 5.73 0.60 -5.48
C TYR A 87 5.56 1.56 -4.32
N LEU A 88 6.63 2.29 -4.01
CA LEU A 88 6.59 3.43 -3.11
C LEU A 88 6.51 4.69 -3.95
N GLN A 89 5.56 5.55 -3.65
CA GLN A 89 5.36 6.83 -4.33
C GLN A 89 5.47 7.96 -3.33
N SER A 90 6.12 9.06 -3.73
CA SER A 90 6.20 10.23 -2.89
C SER A 90 4.88 10.99 -2.89
N PHE A 91 4.44 11.43 -1.71
CA PHE A 91 3.33 12.36 -1.60
C PHE A 91 3.66 13.65 -2.35
N VAL A 92 2.70 14.19 -3.07
CA VAL A 92 2.84 15.46 -3.77
C VAL A 92 1.84 16.45 -3.15
N ASP A 93 2.37 17.56 -2.64
CA ASP A 93 1.52 18.61 -2.10
C ASP A 93 0.95 19.43 -3.28
N SER A 94 -0.30 19.15 -3.59
CA SER A 94 -1.01 19.83 -4.70
C SER A 94 -1.94 20.93 -4.20
N GLY A 95 -1.84 21.32 -2.92
CA GLY A 95 -2.74 22.27 -2.32
C GLY A 95 -4.02 21.69 -1.74
N ASN A 96 -4.30 20.42 -2.04
CA ASN A 96 -5.44 19.68 -1.47
C ASN A 96 -4.93 18.78 -0.35
N ILE A 97 -4.52 19.39 0.74
CA ILE A 97 -3.83 18.72 1.83
C ILE A 97 -4.81 17.94 2.68
N ILE A 98 -4.54 16.65 2.87
CA ILE A 98 -5.33 15.76 3.71
C ILE A 98 -5.11 16.05 5.20
N GLY A 99 -4.11 16.83 5.54
CA GLY A 99 -3.84 17.26 6.91
C GLY A 99 -2.87 18.40 6.94
N LYS A 100 -3.01 19.25 7.96
CA LYS A 100 -2.04 20.29 8.22
C LYS A 100 -0.72 19.63 8.60
N ASN A 101 0.39 20.06 8.09
CA ASN A 101 1.73 19.56 8.41
C ASN A 101 2.12 18.24 7.75
N CYS A 102 1.40 17.80 6.70
CA CYS A 102 1.87 16.69 5.88
C CYS A 102 2.80 17.19 4.80
N PHE A 103 3.87 16.44 4.54
CA PHE A 103 4.87 16.83 3.55
C PHE A 103 5.48 15.59 2.88
N PRO A 104 6.08 15.76 1.70
CA PRO A 104 6.73 14.64 1.03
C PRO A 104 7.94 14.14 1.82
N PRO A 105 8.23 12.83 1.76
CA PRO A 105 9.47 12.32 2.34
C PRO A 105 10.68 12.81 1.54
N SER A 106 11.84 12.88 2.19
CA SER A 106 13.08 13.14 1.49
C SER A 106 13.46 11.92 0.63
N GLN A 107 14.36 12.12 -0.34
CA GLN A 107 14.87 11.02 -1.15
C GLN A 107 15.55 9.97 -0.28
N GLU A 108 16.25 10.40 0.75
CA GLU A 108 16.90 9.50 1.70
C GLU A 108 15.89 8.65 2.46
N GLN A 109 14.79 9.26 2.93
CA GLN A 109 13.71 8.54 3.62
C GLN A 109 13.08 7.50 2.70
N LEU A 110 12.78 7.86 1.46
CA LEU A 110 12.24 6.91 0.48
C LEU A 110 13.17 5.72 0.27
N LYS A 111 14.47 5.98 0.13
CA LYS A 111 15.46 4.92 -0.04
C LYS A 111 15.53 4.01 1.18
N ASN A 112 15.43 4.58 2.38
CA ASN A 112 15.43 3.80 3.61
C ASN A 112 14.20 2.92 3.72
N TYR A 113 13.03 3.42 3.36
CA TYR A 113 11.80 2.63 3.35
C TYR A 113 11.88 1.52 2.29
N LEU A 114 12.39 1.84 1.10
CA LEU A 114 12.60 0.86 0.05
C LEU A 114 13.50 -0.28 0.55
N LYS A 115 14.60 0.06 1.20
CA LYS A 115 15.52 -0.91 1.75
C LYS A 115 14.85 -1.80 2.80
N THR A 116 14.00 -1.21 3.64
CA THR A 116 13.27 -1.94 4.67
C THR A 116 12.34 -3.00 4.06
N VAL A 117 11.52 -2.61 3.08
CA VAL A 117 10.59 -3.56 2.45
C VAL A 117 11.29 -4.56 1.56
N SER A 118 12.46 -4.22 1.03
CA SER A 118 13.26 -5.14 0.20
C SER A 118 13.69 -6.40 0.95
N ASN A 119 13.68 -6.38 2.27
CA ASN A 119 13.95 -7.57 3.09
C ASN A 119 12.83 -8.60 2.99
N TYR A 120 11.64 -8.21 2.54
CA TYR A 120 10.44 -9.06 2.48
C TYR A 120 9.94 -9.26 1.05
N ILE A 121 10.18 -8.30 0.17
CA ILE A 121 9.61 -8.25 -1.18
C ILE A 121 10.75 -8.07 -2.19
N GLU A 122 10.85 -8.98 -3.17
CA GLU A 122 11.90 -8.90 -4.19
C GLU A 122 11.67 -7.77 -5.18
N SER A 123 10.43 -7.61 -5.63
CA SER A 123 10.09 -6.66 -6.68
C SER A 123 9.46 -5.41 -6.11
N VAL A 124 10.29 -4.55 -5.56
CA VAL A 124 9.87 -3.27 -5.00
C VAL A 124 10.72 -2.15 -5.60
N SER A 125 10.09 -1.02 -5.92
CA SER A 125 10.79 0.14 -6.47
C SER A 125 10.07 1.43 -6.10
N ILE A 126 10.76 2.55 -6.30
CA ILE A 126 10.18 3.87 -6.14
C ILE A 126 9.66 4.29 -7.51
N ARG A 127 8.39 4.72 -7.53
CA ARG A 127 7.74 5.18 -8.76
C ARG A 127 7.56 6.70 -8.67
N ASP A 128 7.96 7.39 -9.72
CA ASP A 128 7.70 8.82 -9.85
C ASP A 128 6.25 9.05 -10.27
N ARG A 129 5.70 10.14 -9.78
CA ARG A 129 4.35 10.55 -10.14
C ARG A 129 4.36 11.60 -11.22
#